data_ff07517ca828a4d2965e1041664c20b6
#
_entry.id   ff07517ca828a4d2965e1041664c20b6
#
_cell.length_a   1.000
_cell.length_b   1.000
_cell.length_c   1.000
_cell.angle_alpha   90.00
_cell.angle_beta   90.00
_cell.angle_gamma   90.00
#
_symmetry.space_group_name_H-M   'P 1'
#
loop_
_entity.id
_entity.type
_entity.pdbx_description
1 polymer ?
#
loop_
_entity_poly.entity_id
_entity_poly.type
_entity_poly.pdbx_seq_one_letter_code
_entity_poly.pdbx_strand_id
1 'polypeptide(L)'
;GVDIYLVPLDPDAGWASATLDRLERGVREAAGETVYGGEGETLSGVLGRLLFDRGLTLATAESITGGGMGVLVTDTPGASRYYLGGVVAYANRAKQELLGVQAATLGKHGAVSAEVAAEMAAGARERFGADLALASTGIAGPDGGSPEKPVGLVHLGLATREETITARYVFGGTRAEIAARSASYALDLARRHLLGRVGAT
;
A
#
# COMPACT_ATOMS: atom_id res chain seq x y z
N GLY A 1 8.45 0.89 7.44
CA GLY A 1 7.87 1.35 8.71
C GLY A 1 8.92 1.98 9.60
N VAL A 2 8.48 2.51 10.71
CA VAL A 2 9.32 2.99 11.81
C VAL A 2 8.84 2.27 13.06
N ASP A 3 9.77 1.67 13.80
CA ASP A 3 9.48 1.03 15.07
C ASP A 3 9.81 2.00 16.21
N ILE A 4 8.89 2.16 17.15
CA ILE A 4 9.05 2.98 18.34
C ILE A 4 9.14 2.03 19.53
N TYR A 5 10.30 1.97 20.17
CA TYR A 5 10.54 1.14 21.34
C TYR A 5 10.36 1.96 22.61
N LEU A 6 9.47 1.52 23.50
CA LEU A 6 9.31 2.06 24.84
C LEU A 6 9.98 1.10 25.83
N VAL A 7 11.08 1.55 26.43
CA VAL A 7 11.90 0.72 27.32
C VAL A 7 11.94 1.36 28.71
N PRO A 8 11.53 0.65 29.78
CA PRO A 8 11.64 1.17 31.14
C PRO A 8 13.11 1.21 31.57
N LEU A 9 13.49 2.24 32.30
CA LEU A 9 14.84 2.34 32.87
C LEU A 9 15.07 1.32 34.01
N ASP A 10 14.00 0.93 34.69
CA ASP A 10 14.00 -0.11 35.72
C ASP A 10 12.82 -1.07 35.43
N PRO A 11 13.10 -2.27 34.89
CA PRO A 11 12.05 -3.22 34.53
C PRO A 11 11.36 -3.86 35.75
N ASP A 12 11.99 -3.88 36.90
CA ASP A 12 11.45 -4.49 38.11
C ASP A 12 10.58 -3.52 38.93
N ALA A 13 10.51 -2.26 38.53
CA ALA A 13 9.67 -1.28 39.18
C ALA A 13 8.19 -1.59 38.97
N GLY A 14 7.42 -1.76 40.03
CA GLY A 14 5.98 -2.04 39.95
C GLY A 14 5.15 -0.99 39.20
N TRP A 15 5.71 0.19 38.91
CA TRP A 15 5.12 1.25 38.09
C TRP A 15 5.42 1.11 36.61
N ALA A 16 6.38 0.24 36.20
CA ALA A 16 6.87 0.17 34.80
C ALA A 16 5.76 -0.15 33.82
N SER A 17 4.96 -1.19 34.08
CA SER A 17 3.88 -1.59 33.19
C SER A 17 2.85 -0.47 32.98
N ALA A 18 2.32 0.12 34.04
CA ALA A 18 1.33 1.19 33.93
C ALA A 18 1.89 2.44 33.21
N THR A 19 3.19 2.70 33.36
CA THR A 19 3.84 3.81 32.66
C THR A 19 4.02 3.51 31.17
N LEU A 20 4.44 2.29 30.81
CA LEU A 20 4.51 1.86 29.40
C LEU A 20 3.16 1.93 28.72
N ASP A 21 2.10 1.42 29.35
CA ASP A 21 0.72 1.50 28.85
C ASP A 21 0.27 2.94 28.60
N ARG A 22 0.63 3.86 29.50
CA ARG A 22 0.32 5.29 29.34
C ARG A 22 1.09 5.91 28.18
N LEU A 23 2.38 5.59 28.05
CA LEU A 23 3.23 6.09 26.97
C LEU A 23 2.78 5.54 25.61
N GLU A 24 2.45 4.26 25.54
CA GLU A 24 1.90 3.66 24.33
C GLU A 24 0.60 4.36 23.89
N ARG A 25 -0.32 4.60 24.81
CA ARG A 25 -1.54 5.37 24.50
C ARG A 25 -1.19 6.77 23.97
N GLY A 26 -0.25 7.48 24.60
CA GLY A 26 0.18 8.79 24.14
C GLY A 26 0.80 8.77 22.74
N VAL A 27 1.60 7.75 22.42
CA VAL A 27 2.14 7.55 21.06
C VAL A 27 1.02 7.27 20.06
N ARG A 28 0.06 6.39 20.40
CA ARG A 28 -1.08 6.08 19.54
C ARG A 28 -1.98 7.29 19.31
N GLU A 29 -2.22 8.10 20.33
CA GLU A 29 -2.98 9.35 20.21
C GLU A 29 -2.27 10.38 19.33
N ALA A 30 -0.96 10.57 19.51
CA ALA A 30 -0.17 11.53 18.75
C ALA A 30 0.05 11.11 17.28
N ALA A 31 0.33 9.84 17.03
CA ALA A 31 0.58 9.30 15.70
C ALA A 31 -0.70 8.86 14.97
N GLY A 32 -1.81 8.68 15.69
CA GLY A 32 -3.12 8.37 15.15
C GLY A 32 -3.11 7.14 14.25
N GLU A 33 -3.69 7.29 13.07
CA GLU A 33 -3.88 6.20 12.09
C GLU A 33 -2.59 5.65 11.49
N THR A 34 -1.46 6.35 11.67
CA THR A 34 -0.16 5.87 11.19
C THR A 34 0.37 4.68 11.98
N VAL A 35 -0.11 4.49 13.22
CA VAL A 35 0.21 3.30 14.00
C VAL A 35 -0.61 2.11 13.49
N TYR A 36 0.06 1.16 12.87
CA TYR A 36 -0.62 -0.01 12.29
C TYR A 36 -0.61 -1.24 13.20
N GLY A 37 0.28 -1.33 14.17
CA GLY A 37 0.40 -2.51 15.01
C GLY A 37 1.18 -2.26 16.29
N GLY A 38 1.36 -3.32 17.08
CA GLY A 38 2.19 -3.39 18.28
C GLY A 38 3.41 -4.26 18.08
N GLU A 39 3.98 -4.75 19.18
CA GLU A 39 5.18 -5.58 19.19
C GLU A 39 5.02 -6.83 18.31
N GLY A 40 5.98 -7.06 17.43
CA GLY A 40 6.00 -8.22 16.53
C GLY A 40 5.00 -8.17 15.37
N GLU A 41 4.16 -7.14 15.26
CA GLU A 41 3.22 -6.99 14.16
C GLU A 41 3.86 -6.29 12.96
N THR A 42 3.69 -6.88 11.77
CA THR A 42 4.04 -6.25 10.51
C THR A 42 2.81 -5.64 9.84
N LEU A 43 3.00 -4.62 9.00
CA LEU A 43 1.90 -4.02 8.23
C LEU A 43 1.17 -5.05 7.37
N SER A 44 1.93 -5.94 6.70
CA SER A 44 1.36 -7.03 5.90
C SER A 44 0.59 -8.04 6.75
N GLY A 45 1.10 -8.37 7.94
CA GLY A 45 0.41 -9.26 8.88
C GLY A 45 -0.91 -8.68 9.38
N VAL A 46 -0.92 -7.39 9.73
CA VAL A 46 -2.16 -6.69 10.15
C VAL A 46 -3.17 -6.64 9.01
N LEU A 47 -2.74 -6.28 7.79
CA LEU A 47 -3.61 -6.29 6.62
C LEU A 47 -4.14 -7.70 6.32
N GLY A 48 -3.26 -8.70 6.35
CA GLY A 48 -3.64 -10.10 6.11
C GLY A 48 -4.69 -10.61 7.08
N ARG A 49 -4.55 -10.30 8.37
CA ARG A 49 -5.55 -10.61 9.41
C ARG A 49 -6.89 -9.92 9.11
N LEU A 50 -6.89 -8.63 8.79
CA LEU A 50 -8.11 -7.89 8.43
C LEU A 50 -8.84 -8.48 7.21
N LEU A 51 -8.10 -8.90 6.19
CA LEU A 51 -8.65 -9.57 5.01
C LEU A 51 -9.24 -10.93 5.38
N PHE A 52 -8.45 -11.75 6.10
CA PHE A 52 -8.87 -13.09 6.49
C PHE A 52 -10.11 -13.09 7.36
N ASP A 53 -10.15 -12.26 8.40
CA ASP A 53 -11.27 -12.19 9.35
C ASP A 53 -12.58 -11.73 8.69
N ARG A 54 -12.47 -11.00 7.57
CA ARG A 54 -13.63 -10.54 6.79
C ARG A 54 -13.97 -11.43 5.59
N GLY A 55 -13.19 -12.48 5.35
CA GLY A 55 -13.35 -13.34 4.18
C GLY A 55 -13.10 -12.64 2.85
N LEU A 56 -12.25 -11.59 2.85
CA LEU A 56 -11.96 -10.78 1.67
C LEU A 56 -10.66 -11.23 1.00
N THR A 57 -10.63 -11.09 -0.32
CA THR A 57 -9.49 -11.44 -1.18
C THR A 57 -8.81 -10.21 -1.76
N LEU A 58 -7.51 -10.32 -2.02
CA LEU A 58 -6.65 -9.25 -2.51
C LEU A 58 -5.92 -9.64 -3.78
N ALA A 59 -5.80 -8.70 -4.73
CA ALA A 59 -4.89 -8.78 -5.88
C ALA A 59 -4.00 -7.53 -5.96
N THR A 60 -2.91 -7.58 -6.76
CA THR A 60 -2.01 -6.44 -6.98
C THR A 60 -1.75 -6.16 -8.46
N ALA A 61 -1.57 -4.87 -8.81
CA ALA A 61 -1.12 -4.38 -10.10
C ALA A 61 0.11 -3.47 -9.91
N GLU A 62 1.27 -3.92 -10.34
CA GLU A 62 2.53 -3.32 -9.96
C GLU A 62 3.28 -2.73 -11.15
N SER A 63 3.67 -1.46 -11.06
CA SER A 63 4.58 -0.85 -12.00
C SER A 63 5.85 -0.40 -11.28
N ILE A 64 5.80 0.69 -10.52
CA ILE A 64 6.99 1.23 -9.83
C ILE A 64 7.54 0.27 -8.77
N THR A 65 6.71 -0.54 -8.15
CA THR A 65 7.08 -1.48 -7.09
C THR A 65 7.70 -2.78 -7.61
N GLY A 66 7.49 -3.10 -8.91
CA GLY A 66 8.16 -4.21 -9.57
C GLY A 66 7.94 -5.61 -8.97
N GLY A 67 6.82 -5.83 -8.26
CA GLY A 67 6.53 -7.07 -7.52
C GLY A 67 6.62 -6.89 -6.00
N GLY A 68 7.05 -5.72 -5.53
CA GLY A 68 7.29 -5.45 -4.10
C GLY A 68 6.06 -5.56 -3.22
N MET A 69 4.85 -5.24 -3.73
CA MET A 69 3.61 -5.47 -2.98
C MET A 69 3.34 -6.95 -2.79
N GLY A 70 3.48 -7.75 -3.86
CA GLY A 70 3.35 -9.19 -3.80
C GLY A 70 4.32 -9.84 -2.82
N VAL A 71 5.58 -9.40 -2.82
CA VAL A 71 6.61 -9.86 -1.86
C VAL A 71 6.18 -9.56 -0.43
N LEU A 72 5.79 -8.32 -0.11
CA LEU A 72 5.34 -7.95 1.24
C LEU A 72 4.13 -8.75 1.71
N VAL A 73 3.16 -9.01 0.83
CA VAL A 73 1.96 -9.79 1.18
C VAL A 73 2.34 -11.26 1.44
N THR A 74 3.17 -11.84 0.57
CA THR A 74 3.53 -13.27 0.65
C THR A 74 4.57 -13.59 1.73
N ASP A 75 5.26 -12.59 2.28
CA ASP A 75 6.12 -12.74 3.45
C ASP A 75 5.31 -13.10 4.73
N THR A 76 3.99 -12.90 4.68
CA THR A 76 3.08 -13.26 5.77
C THR A 76 2.62 -14.71 5.65
N PRO A 77 2.91 -15.59 6.63
CA PRO A 77 2.42 -16.97 6.62
C PRO A 77 0.89 -17.03 6.49
N GLY A 78 0.42 -17.89 5.58
CA GLY A 78 -1.01 -18.06 5.32
C GLY A 78 -1.59 -17.06 4.32
N ALA A 79 -0.78 -16.25 3.65
CA ALA A 79 -1.21 -15.29 2.63
C ALA A 79 -2.04 -15.90 1.50
N SER A 80 -1.82 -17.18 1.15
CA SER A 80 -2.60 -17.90 0.13
C SER A 80 -4.10 -17.99 0.41
N ARG A 81 -4.54 -17.70 1.63
CA ARG A 81 -5.96 -17.71 2.01
C ARG A 81 -6.71 -16.45 1.57
N TYR A 82 -5.99 -15.36 1.26
CA TYR A 82 -6.57 -14.07 0.86
C TYR A 82 -5.90 -13.43 -0.35
N TYR A 83 -4.64 -13.74 -0.65
CA TYR A 83 -3.92 -13.17 -1.79
C TYR A 83 -4.06 -14.07 -3.02
N LEU A 84 -4.76 -13.59 -4.05
CA LEU A 84 -5.02 -14.34 -5.27
C LEU A 84 -3.88 -14.24 -6.29
N GLY A 85 -3.04 -13.20 -6.17
CA GLY A 85 -1.92 -12.98 -7.07
C GLY A 85 -1.78 -11.53 -7.51
N GLY A 86 -0.87 -11.29 -8.46
CA GLY A 86 -0.62 -9.94 -8.96
C GLY A 86 -0.04 -9.93 -10.36
N VAL A 87 -0.13 -8.75 -11.00
CA VAL A 87 0.44 -8.47 -12.32
C VAL A 87 1.52 -7.42 -12.18
N VAL A 88 2.73 -7.71 -12.63
CA VAL A 88 3.79 -6.71 -12.83
C VAL A 88 3.64 -6.15 -14.25
N ALA A 89 2.97 -5.01 -14.37
CA ALA A 89 2.69 -4.30 -15.63
C ALA A 89 3.63 -3.11 -15.79
N TYR A 90 4.91 -3.37 -16.06
CA TYR A 90 5.93 -2.31 -16.13
C TYR A 90 5.82 -1.45 -17.38
N ALA A 91 5.67 -2.07 -18.56
CA ALA A 91 5.45 -1.37 -19.81
C ALA A 91 3.99 -0.93 -20.00
N ASN A 92 3.75 0.15 -20.76
CA ASN A 92 2.38 0.60 -21.07
C ASN A 92 1.56 -0.47 -21.79
N ARG A 93 2.18 -1.24 -22.71
CA ARG A 93 1.54 -2.36 -23.36
C ARG A 93 1.02 -3.39 -22.37
N ALA A 94 1.83 -3.73 -21.34
CA ALA A 94 1.40 -4.67 -20.30
C ALA A 94 0.23 -4.11 -19.47
N LYS A 95 0.21 -2.80 -19.20
CA LYS A 95 -0.93 -2.15 -18.54
C LYS A 95 -2.23 -2.30 -19.35
N GLN A 96 -2.15 -2.13 -20.67
CA GLN A 96 -3.29 -2.28 -21.56
C GLN A 96 -3.72 -3.75 -21.69
N GLU A 97 -2.82 -4.64 -22.03
CA GLU A 97 -3.15 -6.03 -22.36
C GLU A 97 -3.54 -6.87 -21.15
N LEU A 98 -2.90 -6.59 -19.99
CA LEU A 98 -3.11 -7.40 -18.78
C LEU A 98 -4.11 -6.80 -17.79
N LEU A 99 -4.26 -5.48 -17.81
CA LEU A 99 -5.08 -4.75 -16.81
C LEU A 99 -6.19 -3.90 -17.46
N GLY A 100 -6.29 -3.89 -18.79
CA GLY A 100 -7.34 -3.14 -19.48
C GLY A 100 -7.19 -1.62 -19.45
N VAL A 101 -6.01 -1.09 -19.06
CA VAL A 101 -5.76 0.36 -19.04
C VAL A 101 -5.99 0.95 -20.43
N GLN A 102 -6.80 1.99 -20.52
CA GLN A 102 -7.22 2.55 -21.81
C GLN A 102 -6.08 3.32 -22.49
N ALA A 103 -5.90 3.12 -23.80
CA ALA A 103 -4.92 3.86 -24.58
C ALA A 103 -5.15 5.38 -24.50
N ALA A 104 -6.42 5.80 -24.48
CA ALA A 104 -6.81 7.21 -24.33
C ALA A 104 -6.36 7.80 -23.00
N THR A 105 -6.50 7.05 -21.89
CA THR A 105 -6.05 7.45 -20.55
C THR A 105 -4.52 7.60 -20.49
N LEU A 106 -3.80 6.62 -21.05
CA LEU A 106 -2.34 6.70 -21.15
C LEU A 106 -1.89 7.88 -22.02
N GLY A 107 -2.56 8.15 -23.14
CA GLY A 107 -2.24 9.27 -24.04
C GLY A 107 -2.50 10.62 -23.41
N LYS A 108 -3.59 10.79 -22.66
CA LYS A 108 -4.02 12.04 -22.06
C LYS A 108 -3.28 12.35 -20.75
N HIS A 109 -3.12 11.37 -19.89
CA HIS A 109 -2.63 11.55 -18.52
C HIS A 109 -1.21 11.00 -18.30
N GLY A 110 -0.72 10.17 -19.23
CA GLY A 110 0.55 9.46 -19.09
C GLY A 110 0.46 8.31 -18.08
N ALA A 111 1.45 7.42 -18.11
CA ALA A 111 1.46 6.22 -17.27
C ALA A 111 1.49 6.50 -15.76
N VAL A 112 2.03 7.66 -15.36
CA VAL A 112 2.10 8.10 -13.96
C VAL A 112 1.01 9.12 -13.71
N SER A 113 -0.16 8.64 -13.31
CA SER A 113 -1.35 9.46 -13.05
C SER A 113 -2.33 8.70 -12.13
N ALA A 114 -3.24 9.43 -11.52
CA ALA A 114 -4.31 8.87 -10.69
C ALA A 114 -5.24 7.98 -11.52
N GLU A 115 -5.58 8.42 -12.74
CA GLU A 115 -6.46 7.71 -13.66
C GLU A 115 -5.88 6.34 -14.03
N VAL A 116 -4.59 6.28 -14.37
CA VAL A 116 -3.92 5.01 -14.69
C VAL A 116 -3.83 4.12 -13.46
N ALA A 117 -3.55 4.66 -12.28
CA ALA A 117 -3.54 3.88 -11.03
C ALA A 117 -4.92 3.28 -10.73
N ALA A 118 -6.00 4.05 -10.96
CA ALA A 118 -7.37 3.59 -10.80
C ALA A 118 -7.71 2.46 -11.77
N GLU A 119 -7.42 2.63 -13.06
CA GLU A 119 -7.67 1.61 -14.08
C GLU A 119 -6.84 0.34 -13.84
N MET A 120 -5.57 0.48 -13.41
CA MET A 120 -4.74 -0.67 -13.03
C MET A 120 -5.34 -1.46 -11.86
N ALA A 121 -5.81 -0.77 -10.81
CA ALA A 121 -6.42 -1.41 -9.66
C ALA A 121 -7.73 -2.12 -10.05
N ALA A 122 -8.61 -1.44 -10.78
CA ALA A 122 -9.87 -2.02 -11.27
C ALA A 122 -9.61 -3.25 -12.14
N GLY A 123 -8.68 -3.15 -13.09
CA GLY A 123 -8.32 -4.26 -13.98
C GLY A 123 -7.73 -5.47 -13.25
N ALA A 124 -6.90 -5.26 -12.22
CA ALA A 124 -6.40 -6.36 -11.40
C ALA A 124 -7.52 -7.01 -10.59
N ARG A 125 -8.41 -6.21 -9.97
CA ARG A 125 -9.56 -6.72 -9.23
C ARG A 125 -10.45 -7.61 -10.10
N GLU A 126 -10.78 -7.15 -11.30
CA GLU A 126 -11.59 -7.89 -12.25
C GLU A 126 -10.89 -9.17 -12.73
N ARG A 127 -9.62 -9.07 -13.12
CA ARG A 127 -8.84 -10.20 -13.67
C ARG A 127 -8.72 -11.37 -12.70
N PHE A 128 -8.55 -11.08 -11.41
CA PHE A 128 -8.43 -12.11 -10.37
C PHE A 128 -9.76 -12.46 -9.69
N GLY A 129 -10.83 -11.71 -9.96
CA GLY A 129 -12.09 -11.85 -9.23
C GLY A 129 -11.94 -11.51 -7.75
N ALA A 130 -10.99 -10.64 -7.41
CA ALA A 130 -10.71 -10.26 -6.04
C ALA A 130 -11.74 -9.29 -5.47
N ASP A 131 -11.89 -9.25 -4.14
CA ASP A 131 -12.73 -8.26 -3.47
C ASP A 131 -12.05 -6.90 -3.49
N LEU A 132 -10.72 -6.86 -3.26
CA LEU A 132 -9.90 -5.67 -3.34
C LEU A 132 -8.73 -5.87 -4.30
N ALA A 133 -8.28 -4.79 -4.94
CA ALA A 133 -6.98 -4.77 -5.61
C ALA A 133 -6.24 -3.46 -5.38
N LEU A 134 -4.92 -3.57 -5.20
CA LEU A 134 -4.00 -2.45 -5.07
C LEU A 134 -3.23 -2.24 -6.36
N ALA A 135 -2.98 -0.98 -6.71
CA ALA A 135 -2.13 -0.62 -7.83
C ALA A 135 -1.06 0.40 -7.45
N SER A 136 0.06 0.37 -8.16
CA SER A 136 1.12 1.36 -8.03
C SER A 136 1.68 1.78 -9.39
N THR A 137 1.78 3.08 -9.63
CA THR A 137 2.52 3.66 -10.76
C THR A 137 3.29 4.88 -10.29
N GLY A 138 4.47 5.16 -10.86
CA GLY A 138 5.29 6.26 -10.39
C GLY A 138 6.63 6.40 -11.10
N ILE A 139 7.40 7.41 -10.70
CA ILE A 139 8.73 7.74 -11.20
C ILE A 139 9.76 7.47 -10.10
N ALA A 140 10.47 6.35 -10.21
CA ALA A 140 11.45 5.96 -9.19
C ALA A 140 12.81 6.66 -9.36
N GLY A 141 13.06 7.30 -10.51
CA GLY A 141 14.33 7.95 -10.77
C GLY A 141 15.49 6.99 -11.11
N PRO A 142 16.74 7.51 -11.28
CA PRO A 142 17.10 8.92 -11.11
C PRO A 142 16.55 9.84 -12.21
N ASP A 143 16.26 9.30 -13.41
CA ASP A 143 15.75 10.02 -14.56
C ASP A 143 14.21 9.93 -14.69
N GLY A 144 13.65 10.65 -15.69
CA GLY A 144 12.23 10.57 -16.05
C GLY A 144 11.32 11.51 -15.28
N GLY A 145 11.87 12.38 -14.43
CA GLY A 145 11.10 13.43 -13.75
C GLY A 145 10.97 14.71 -14.60
N SER A 146 9.90 15.46 -14.34
CA SER A 146 9.66 16.84 -14.80
C SER A 146 9.22 17.71 -13.63
N PRO A 147 9.14 19.06 -13.78
CA PRO A 147 8.58 19.93 -12.74
C PRO A 147 7.17 19.52 -12.29
N GLU A 148 6.31 19.08 -13.23
CA GLU A 148 4.93 18.66 -12.97
C GLU A 148 4.86 17.23 -12.40
N LYS A 149 5.80 16.38 -12.80
CA LYS A 149 5.90 14.97 -12.38
C LYS A 149 7.32 14.67 -11.89
N PRO A 150 7.68 15.11 -10.68
CA PRO A 150 9.05 14.94 -10.17
C PRO A 150 9.40 13.48 -9.90
N VAL A 151 10.70 13.19 -9.84
CA VAL A 151 11.20 11.91 -9.30
C VAL A 151 10.61 11.71 -7.89
N GLY A 152 10.16 10.51 -7.61
CA GLY A 152 9.45 10.16 -6.37
C GLY A 152 7.95 10.34 -6.43
N LEU A 153 7.39 10.92 -7.51
CA LEU A 153 5.94 10.96 -7.70
C LEU A 153 5.39 9.54 -7.86
N VAL A 154 4.41 9.21 -7.03
CA VAL A 154 3.72 7.92 -7.02
C VAL A 154 2.23 8.13 -6.92
N HIS A 155 1.48 7.41 -7.74
CA HIS A 155 0.05 7.24 -7.59
C HIS A 155 -0.23 5.80 -7.19
N LEU A 156 -1.03 5.64 -6.13
CA LEU A 156 -1.56 4.37 -5.67
C LEU A 156 -3.04 4.30 -6.00
N GLY A 157 -3.52 3.12 -6.34
CA GLY A 157 -4.93 2.82 -6.55
C GLY A 157 -5.39 1.72 -5.61
N LEU A 158 -6.61 1.83 -5.12
CA LEU A 158 -7.34 0.78 -4.42
C LEU A 158 -8.71 0.65 -5.08
N ALA A 159 -9.01 -0.51 -5.63
CA ALA A 159 -10.34 -0.82 -6.17
C ALA A 159 -11.06 -1.82 -5.27
N THR A 160 -12.30 -1.53 -4.97
CA THR A 160 -13.26 -2.43 -4.30
C THR A 160 -14.42 -2.73 -5.24
N ARG A 161 -15.47 -3.37 -4.76
CA ARG A 161 -16.72 -3.57 -5.53
C ARG A 161 -17.52 -2.27 -5.67
N GLU A 162 -17.40 -1.39 -4.68
CA GLU A 162 -18.21 -0.18 -4.55
C GLU A 162 -17.52 1.05 -5.13
N GLU A 163 -16.19 1.13 -4.95
CA GLU A 163 -15.45 2.35 -5.29
C GLU A 163 -14.02 2.07 -5.74
N THR A 164 -13.41 3.08 -6.36
CA THR A 164 -11.98 3.11 -6.64
C THR A 164 -11.39 4.39 -6.06
N ILE A 165 -10.42 4.23 -5.17
CA ILE A 165 -9.74 5.31 -4.44
C ILE A 165 -8.33 5.46 -5.02
N THR A 166 -7.86 6.69 -5.15
CA THR A 166 -6.47 6.97 -5.52
C THR A 166 -5.80 7.85 -4.47
N ALA A 167 -4.50 7.64 -4.29
CA ALA A 167 -3.68 8.48 -3.43
C ALA A 167 -2.40 8.90 -4.16
N ARG A 168 -1.97 10.16 -3.95
CA ARG A 168 -0.77 10.75 -4.55
C ARG A 168 0.28 11.03 -3.49
N TYR A 169 1.50 10.59 -3.75
CA TYR A 169 2.66 10.84 -2.89
C TYR A 169 3.85 11.36 -3.69
N VAL A 170 4.77 12.03 -3.01
CA VAL A 170 6.10 12.34 -3.55
C VAL A 170 7.12 11.90 -2.50
N PHE A 171 7.81 10.80 -2.78
CA PHE A 171 8.80 10.23 -1.88
C PHE A 171 10.20 10.71 -2.24
N GLY A 172 10.99 11.09 -1.24
CA GLY A 172 12.43 11.26 -1.42
C GLY A 172 13.18 9.95 -1.30
N GLY A 173 14.44 9.94 -1.73
CA GLY A 173 15.35 8.81 -1.58
C GLY A 173 15.77 8.17 -2.90
N THR A 174 16.43 7.02 -2.79
CA THR A 174 16.86 6.20 -3.91
C THR A 174 15.67 5.50 -4.59
N ARG A 175 15.88 5.02 -5.81
CA ARG A 175 14.91 4.21 -6.56
C ARG A 175 14.35 3.04 -5.72
N ALA A 176 15.23 2.33 -5.00
CA ALA A 176 14.83 1.20 -4.18
C ALA A 176 13.96 1.64 -2.98
N GLU A 177 14.31 2.75 -2.33
CA GLU A 177 13.54 3.30 -1.21
C GLU A 177 12.17 3.81 -1.66
N ILE A 178 12.11 4.49 -2.82
CA ILE A 178 10.83 4.95 -3.39
C ILE A 178 9.93 3.76 -3.71
N ALA A 179 10.45 2.71 -4.35
CA ALA A 179 9.69 1.51 -4.65
C ALA A 179 9.19 0.80 -3.38
N ALA A 180 10.06 0.62 -2.38
CA ALA A 180 9.72 -0.01 -1.10
C ALA A 180 8.67 0.78 -0.31
N ARG A 181 8.81 2.13 -0.24
CA ARG A 181 7.79 2.99 0.37
C ARG A 181 6.46 2.91 -0.36
N SER A 182 6.49 2.90 -1.71
CA SER A 182 5.27 2.77 -2.52
C SER A 182 4.51 1.48 -2.20
N ALA A 183 5.22 0.36 -2.08
CA ALA A 183 4.62 -0.92 -1.70
C ALA A 183 4.00 -0.87 -0.30
N SER A 184 4.73 -0.36 0.69
CA SER A 184 4.22 -0.24 2.07
C SER A 184 3.00 0.69 2.16
N TYR A 185 3.04 1.84 1.48
CA TYR A 185 1.91 2.80 1.48
C TYR A 185 0.68 2.26 0.76
N ALA A 186 0.86 1.41 -0.27
CA ALA A 186 -0.27 0.73 -0.91
C ALA A 186 -0.95 -0.25 0.06
N LEU A 187 -0.19 -1.04 0.82
CA LEU A 187 -0.76 -1.92 1.83
C LEU A 187 -1.47 -1.13 2.95
N ASP A 188 -0.89 0.01 3.37
CA ASP A 188 -1.51 0.87 4.38
C ASP A 188 -2.80 1.52 3.88
N LEU A 189 -2.88 1.87 2.60
CA LEU A 189 -4.11 2.36 1.98
C LEU A 189 -5.25 1.34 2.11
N ALA A 190 -4.99 0.06 1.80
CA ALA A 190 -5.97 -1.01 1.99
C ALA A 190 -6.35 -1.21 3.47
N ARG A 191 -5.35 -1.20 4.37
CA ARG A 191 -5.59 -1.33 5.82
C ARG A 191 -6.52 -0.22 6.34
N ARG A 192 -6.22 1.02 6.00
CA ARG A 192 -7.05 2.18 6.42
C ARG A 192 -8.45 2.11 5.85
N HIS A 193 -8.59 1.73 4.57
CA HIS A 193 -9.90 1.55 3.95
C HIS A 193 -10.72 0.49 4.70
N LEU A 194 -10.13 -0.67 4.96
CA LEU A 194 -10.80 -1.72 5.72
C LEU A 194 -11.19 -1.30 7.14
N LEU A 195 -10.51 -0.33 7.73
CA LEU A 195 -10.86 0.24 9.04
C LEU A 195 -11.87 1.40 8.95
N GLY A 196 -12.39 1.71 7.76
CA GLY A 196 -13.33 2.83 7.54
C GLY A 196 -12.69 4.21 7.68
N ARG A 197 -11.38 4.32 7.45
CA ARG A 197 -10.58 5.54 7.66
C ARG A 197 -10.15 6.23 6.35
N VAL A 198 -10.51 5.67 5.21
CA VAL A 198 -10.30 6.24 3.87
C VAL A 198 -11.56 5.95 3.07
N GLY A 199 -12.22 6.97 2.59
CA GLY A 199 -13.33 6.92 1.64
C GLY A 199 -13.01 7.79 0.42
N ALA A 200 -13.85 7.74 -0.60
CA ALA A 200 -13.78 8.66 -1.72
C ALA A 200 -13.97 10.09 -1.20
N THR A 201 -13.00 10.99 -1.44
CA THR A 201 -13.10 12.42 -1.25
C THR A 201 -13.60 13.08 -2.52
#